data_fa1b3d519af3e073aadb2dcc09cba617
#
_entry.id   fa1b3d519af3e073aadb2dcc09cba617
#
_cell.length_a   1.000
_cell.length_b   1.000
_cell.length_c   1.000
_cell.angle_alpha   90.00
_cell.angle_beta   90.00
_cell.angle_gamma   90.00
#
_symmetry.space_group_name_H-M   'P 1'
#
loop_
_entity.id
_entity.type
_entity.pdbx_description
1 polymer ?
#
loop_
_entity_poly.entity_id
_entity_poly.type
_entity_poly.pdbx_seq_one_letter_code
_entity_poly.pdbx_strand_id
1 'polypeptide(L)'
;MRRSLTAALLLSMMCSTAFAAAEGGDDAGAQMRRAQEALERQRVIDQINEDEQSRRAEVEQEAPTEQSDQSSVTFTLKRVEFSPTEILSTEELQTIVDEYLERDISLNDINAMIEKINALYVDKGYMTCRAYLPPQRIHEGVVQIGLLEGRTGNVNVINNKHTLDSYIKNSFPLSRGALDNTVRVNEHLQWFNGVNDVQLRMAMKAGSEFGTTDYDIYAFEPRNQRLSIMADNNGYESSGRWREYVFYNNRSLTNQRDAFRLYWQHSKGTEAWGTGYTLPLGHRGIKLDFDYSNNNTENIKGQMKSFGVESDSYSAGVTLRVPFKVDRTSRYEAGFQYQHQESKTDFGTKTDLRLRWVDDNYNRYIPYVSFTHYGGHSILYHKHSARFIRRRDLTGATGDSVNYELNGFWQRQWSGGQSLSSSFEAQLSSRQGLGSSDRFFIGGNNSVRGYEESFLGGEEGFTANLEYTLPLDRSRRLRALTFVDYGRVYGSTVIDGENDLVSTGVGLNAYLKNCSMSLTLGVPLKRHFGGEHLDKTRVHFSINGNI
;
A
#
# COMPACT_ATOMS: atom_id res chain seq x y z
N MET A 1 -40.80 22.25 -43.87
CA MET A 1 -40.63 23.03 -42.65
C MET A 1 -41.10 22.31 -41.36
N ARG A 2 -42.26 21.62 -41.29
CA ARG A 2 -42.66 20.90 -40.05
C ARG A 2 -41.76 19.74 -39.64
N ARG A 3 -41.15 18.99 -40.58
CA ARG A 3 -40.23 17.87 -40.23
C ARG A 3 -38.86 18.32 -39.69
N SER A 4 -38.40 19.51 -40.09
CA SER A 4 -37.12 20.06 -39.57
C SER A 4 -37.26 20.67 -38.16
N LEU A 5 -38.42 21.21 -37.78
CA LEU A 5 -38.66 21.71 -36.42
C LEU A 5 -38.81 20.57 -35.38
N THR A 6 -39.51 19.48 -35.78
CA THR A 6 -39.66 18.31 -34.90
C THR A 6 -38.31 17.60 -34.70
N ALA A 7 -37.45 17.54 -35.69
CA ALA A 7 -36.10 17.01 -35.56
C ALA A 7 -35.20 17.88 -34.67
N ALA A 8 -35.31 19.21 -34.77
CA ALA A 8 -34.57 20.15 -33.95
C ALA A 8 -35.02 20.13 -32.46
N LEU A 9 -36.37 20.00 -32.20
CA LEU A 9 -36.89 19.85 -30.86
C LEU A 9 -36.57 18.49 -30.22
N LEU A 10 -36.63 17.42 -31.00
CA LEU A 10 -36.16 16.10 -30.57
C LEU A 10 -34.64 16.12 -30.31
N LEU A 11 -33.83 16.79 -31.12
CA LEU A 11 -32.40 16.94 -30.92
C LEU A 11 -32.10 17.75 -29.65
N SER A 12 -32.87 18.82 -29.36
CA SER A 12 -32.67 19.63 -28.14
C SER A 12 -33.11 18.92 -26.85
N MET A 13 -34.21 18.13 -26.88
CA MET A 13 -34.60 17.27 -25.76
C MET A 13 -33.63 16.09 -25.59
N MET A 14 -33.12 15.52 -26.69
CA MET A 14 -32.10 14.47 -26.65
C MET A 14 -30.75 15.01 -26.15
N CYS A 15 -30.37 16.25 -26.50
CA CYS A 15 -29.18 16.89 -25.97
C CYS A 15 -29.23 17.02 -24.44
N SER A 16 -30.39 17.40 -23.85
CA SER A 16 -30.47 17.57 -22.38
C SER A 16 -30.39 16.24 -21.63
N THR A 17 -31.02 15.17 -22.15
CA THR A 17 -30.96 13.83 -21.52
C THR A 17 -29.64 13.10 -21.79
N ALA A 18 -29.02 13.31 -22.97
CA ALA A 18 -27.68 12.78 -23.26
C ALA A 18 -26.59 13.54 -22.52
N PHE A 19 -26.80 14.86 -22.25
CA PHE A 19 -25.91 15.64 -21.40
C PHE A 19 -25.94 15.11 -19.96
N ALA A 20 -27.12 14.79 -19.42
CA ALA A 20 -27.27 14.18 -18.12
C ALA A 20 -26.64 12.76 -18.03
N ALA A 21 -26.72 11.97 -19.12
CA ALA A 21 -26.08 10.64 -19.15
C ALA A 21 -24.55 10.73 -19.31
N ALA A 22 -24.03 11.68 -20.07
CA ALA A 22 -22.59 11.95 -20.19
C ALA A 22 -22.02 12.62 -18.92
N GLU A 23 -22.83 13.39 -18.20
CA GLU A 23 -22.49 13.97 -16.90
C GLU A 23 -22.65 12.97 -15.74
N GLY A 24 -23.45 11.92 -15.91
CA GLY A 24 -23.84 10.96 -14.88
C GLY A 24 -22.77 9.94 -14.46
N GLY A 25 -21.55 10.05 -14.94
CA GLY A 25 -20.46 9.15 -14.53
C GLY A 25 -20.55 7.73 -15.08
N ASP A 26 -21.46 7.48 -16.02
CA ASP A 26 -21.70 6.18 -16.65
C ASP A 26 -20.86 5.95 -17.92
N ASP A 27 -20.02 6.92 -18.32
CA ASP A 27 -19.11 6.72 -19.42
C ASP A 27 -17.94 5.80 -19.07
N ALA A 28 -17.37 5.17 -20.09
CA ALA A 28 -16.29 4.20 -19.94
C ALA A 28 -15.06 4.77 -19.22
N GLY A 29 -14.75 6.06 -19.42
CA GLY A 29 -13.61 6.72 -18.80
C GLY A 29 -13.77 6.90 -17.30
N ALA A 30 -14.95 7.36 -16.84
CA ALA A 30 -15.28 7.51 -15.44
C ALA A 30 -15.37 6.14 -14.73
N GLN A 31 -15.98 5.14 -15.38
CA GLN A 31 -16.05 3.78 -14.86
C GLN A 31 -14.65 3.17 -14.71
N MET A 32 -13.78 3.35 -15.70
CA MET A 32 -12.40 2.87 -15.67
C MET A 32 -11.61 3.51 -14.53
N ARG A 33 -11.68 4.84 -14.34
CA ARG A 33 -11.00 5.51 -13.23
C ARG A 33 -11.42 4.93 -11.88
N ARG A 34 -12.72 4.78 -11.64
CA ARG A 34 -13.22 4.22 -10.38
C ARG A 34 -12.85 2.77 -10.16
N ALA A 35 -12.80 1.97 -11.21
CA ALA A 35 -12.29 0.61 -11.11
C ALA A 35 -10.81 0.58 -10.74
N GLN A 36 -10.00 1.46 -11.31
CA GLN A 36 -8.58 1.61 -10.97
C GLN A 36 -8.39 2.06 -9.51
N GLU A 37 -9.16 3.06 -9.04
CA GLU A 37 -9.13 3.55 -7.66
C GLU A 37 -9.53 2.45 -6.65
N ALA A 38 -10.56 1.67 -6.97
CA ALA A 38 -10.98 0.53 -6.13
C ALA A 38 -9.92 -0.57 -6.07
N LEU A 39 -9.26 -0.88 -7.19
CA LEU A 39 -8.16 -1.85 -7.25
C LEU A 39 -6.93 -1.36 -6.48
N GLU A 40 -6.59 -0.08 -6.59
CA GLU A 40 -5.48 0.52 -5.83
C GLU A 40 -5.77 0.48 -4.32
N ARG A 41 -7.00 0.82 -3.91
CA ARG A 41 -7.43 0.73 -2.51
C ARG A 41 -7.33 -0.69 -1.97
N GLN A 42 -7.83 -1.68 -2.71
CA GLN A 42 -7.73 -3.08 -2.31
C GLN A 42 -6.27 -3.53 -2.18
N ARG A 43 -5.42 -3.13 -3.12
CA ARG A 43 -3.98 -3.41 -3.07
C ARG A 43 -3.32 -2.83 -1.82
N VAL A 44 -3.64 -1.59 -1.45
CA VAL A 44 -3.11 -0.95 -0.24
C VAL A 44 -3.57 -1.69 1.01
N ILE A 45 -4.85 -2.05 1.10
CA ILE A 45 -5.41 -2.81 2.23
C ILE A 45 -4.75 -4.20 2.33
N ASP A 46 -4.59 -4.91 1.23
CA ASP A 46 -3.93 -6.22 1.20
C ASP A 46 -2.47 -6.11 1.66
N GLN A 47 -1.74 -5.11 1.20
CA GLN A 47 -0.36 -4.84 1.62
C GLN A 47 -0.29 -4.51 3.12
N ILE A 48 -1.17 -3.67 3.64
CA ILE A 48 -1.23 -3.31 5.06
C ILE A 48 -1.48 -4.56 5.92
N ASN A 49 -2.39 -5.45 5.50
CA ASN A 49 -2.69 -6.69 6.22
C ASN A 49 -1.51 -7.68 6.20
N GLU A 50 -0.78 -7.77 5.09
CA GLU A 50 0.44 -8.59 5.00
C GLU A 50 1.56 -8.02 5.90
N ASP A 51 1.77 -6.72 5.90
CA ASP A 51 2.76 -6.03 6.74
C ASP A 51 2.44 -6.21 8.24
N GLU A 52 1.17 -6.18 8.65
CA GLU A 52 0.78 -6.40 10.05
C GLU A 52 1.09 -7.83 10.53
N GLN A 53 0.86 -8.83 9.68
CA GLN A 53 1.17 -10.22 10.02
C GLN A 53 2.67 -10.45 10.19
N SER A 54 3.51 -9.81 9.35
CA SER A 54 4.96 -9.97 9.39
C SER A 54 5.61 -9.32 10.62
N ARG A 55 5.05 -8.22 11.13
CA ARG A 55 5.58 -7.47 12.30
C ARG A 55 5.37 -8.16 13.64
N ARG A 56 4.49 -9.14 13.72
CA ARG A 56 4.22 -9.92 14.95
C ARG A 56 5.26 -11.00 15.24
N ALA A 57 6.22 -11.23 14.34
CA ALA A 57 7.25 -12.24 14.51
C ALA A 57 8.51 -11.63 15.16
N GLU A 58 8.71 -11.85 16.45
CA GLU A 58 9.91 -11.45 17.20
C GLU A 58 11.03 -12.50 17.09
N VAL A 59 12.29 -12.01 17.14
CA VAL A 59 13.49 -12.85 17.22
C VAL A 59 13.80 -13.08 18.69
N GLU A 60 13.79 -14.32 19.15
CA GLU A 60 14.31 -14.70 20.46
C GLU A 60 15.85 -14.72 20.42
N GLN A 61 16.47 -14.00 21.37
CA GLN A 61 17.91 -14.11 21.66
C GLN A 61 18.08 -14.84 22.98
N GLU A 62 18.87 -15.90 22.99
CA GLU A 62 19.36 -16.53 24.22
C GLU A 62 20.51 -15.70 24.78
N ALA A 63 20.39 -15.33 26.06
CA ALA A 63 21.43 -14.61 26.79
C ALA A 63 22.47 -15.59 27.35
N PRO A 64 23.79 -15.29 27.30
CA PRO A 64 24.82 -16.11 27.91
C PRO A 64 24.87 -15.90 29.44
N THR A 65 25.10 -16.97 30.14
CA THR A 65 25.25 -16.98 31.61
C THR A 65 26.72 -16.73 31.99
N GLU A 66 26.98 -15.73 32.81
CA GLU A 66 28.32 -15.41 33.33
C GLU A 66 28.64 -16.14 34.63
N GLN A 67 29.87 -16.61 34.74
CA GLN A 67 30.46 -17.10 35.98
C GLN A 67 31.55 -16.12 36.43
N SER A 68 31.44 -15.58 37.65
CA SER A 68 32.47 -14.74 38.28
C SER A 68 33.34 -15.56 39.22
N ASP A 69 34.63 -15.61 38.95
CA ASP A 69 35.62 -16.15 39.85
C ASP A 69 36.25 -15.01 40.68
N GLN A 70 36.28 -15.17 42.01
CA GLN A 70 36.87 -14.19 42.91
C GLN A 70 38.37 -14.47 43.10
N SER A 71 39.23 -13.62 42.55
CA SER A 71 40.66 -13.64 42.88
C SER A 71 41.03 -12.37 43.68
N SER A 72 41.77 -12.54 44.76
CA SER A 72 42.16 -11.49 45.74
C SER A 72 43.56 -10.89 45.51
N VAL A 73 44.18 -11.09 44.36
CA VAL A 73 45.51 -10.56 44.05
C VAL A 73 45.40 -9.18 43.44
N THR A 74 46.05 -8.17 44.04
CA THR A 74 46.09 -6.79 43.55
C THR A 74 47.53 -6.43 43.10
N PHE A 75 47.64 -5.51 42.14
CA PHE A 75 48.89 -4.91 41.65
C PHE A 75 48.64 -3.48 41.19
N THR A 76 49.64 -2.61 41.18
CA THR A 76 49.55 -1.23 40.70
C THR A 76 49.58 -1.19 39.18
N LEU A 77 48.51 -0.68 38.53
CA LEU A 77 48.45 -0.55 37.08
C LEU A 77 49.23 0.68 36.58
N LYS A 78 50.19 0.47 35.70
CA LYS A 78 51.00 1.56 35.11
C LYS A 78 50.66 1.83 33.65
N ARG A 79 50.25 0.83 32.89
CA ARG A 79 49.95 0.94 31.47
C ARG A 79 49.04 -0.19 30.99
N VAL A 80 48.14 0.12 30.06
CA VAL A 80 47.39 -0.88 29.28
C VAL A 80 47.84 -0.85 27.82
N GLU A 81 48.12 -2.00 27.26
CA GLU A 81 48.41 -2.17 25.84
C GLU A 81 47.24 -2.86 25.16
N PHE A 82 46.76 -2.26 24.07
CA PHE A 82 45.64 -2.79 23.28
C PHE A 82 46.16 -3.44 21.98
N SER A 83 45.47 -4.48 21.55
CA SER A 83 45.63 -4.94 20.17
C SER A 83 45.07 -3.89 19.20
N PRO A 84 45.54 -3.88 17.90
CA PRO A 84 45.03 -2.93 16.91
C PRO A 84 43.49 -2.96 16.80
N THR A 85 42.86 -1.80 16.64
CA THR A 85 41.43 -1.61 16.48
C THR A 85 41.15 -0.67 15.30
N GLU A 86 40.08 -0.95 14.55
CA GLU A 86 39.56 -0.10 13.48
C GLU A 86 38.31 0.72 13.96
N ILE A 87 37.72 0.36 15.11
CA ILE A 87 36.42 0.88 15.59
C ILE A 87 36.60 1.90 16.70
N LEU A 88 37.48 1.62 17.69
CA LEU A 88 37.65 2.45 18.88
C LEU A 88 38.83 3.40 18.71
N SER A 89 38.65 4.66 19.08
CA SER A 89 39.75 5.62 19.05
C SER A 89 40.67 5.47 20.28
N THR A 90 41.91 5.91 20.13
CA THR A 90 42.88 5.89 21.23
C THR A 90 42.39 6.73 22.42
N GLU A 91 41.72 7.86 22.15
CA GLU A 91 41.18 8.77 23.16
C GLU A 91 40.05 8.11 23.98
N GLU A 92 39.16 7.34 23.31
CA GLU A 92 38.07 6.62 23.98
C GLU A 92 38.63 5.54 24.92
N LEU A 93 39.60 4.77 24.45
CA LEU A 93 40.26 3.73 25.25
C LEU A 93 41.04 4.36 26.41
N GLN A 94 41.79 5.45 26.18
CA GLN A 94 42.55 6.11 27.20
C GLN A 94 41.67 6.69 28.30
N THR A 95 40.51 7.27 27.94
CA THR A 95 39.55 7.80 28.93
C THR A 95 39.11 6.73 29.95
N ILE A 96 38.92 5.46 29.48
CA ILE A 96 38.55 4.35 30.36
C ILE A 96 39.76 3.95 31.20
N VAL A 97 40.95 3.86 30.59
CA VAL A 97 42.19 3.43 31.31
C VAL A 97 42.58 4.41 32.39
N ASP A 98 42.45 5.73 32.17
CA ASP A 98 42.82 6.79 33.13
C ASP A 98 42.11 6.69 34.47
N GLU A 99 40.92 6.06 34.51
CA GLU A 99 40.20 5.81 35.76
C GLU A 99 40.91 4.79 36.68
N TYR A 100 41.78 3.95 36.11
CA TYR A 100 42.44 2.84 36.77
C TYR A 100 43.97 3.00 36.91
N LEU A 101 44.57 3.99 36.23
CA LEU A 101 46.03 4.22 36.26
C LEU A 101 46.49 4.65 37.66
N GLU A 102 47.73 4.22 37.98
CA GLU A 102 48.43 4.52 39.23
C GLU A 102 47.64 4.09 40.50
N ARG A 103 46.76 3.07 40.34
CA ARG A 103 45.98 2.47 41.44
C ARG A 103 46.31 1.01 41.60
N ASP A 104 46.12 0.50 42.83
CA ASP A 104 46.14 -0.95 43.04
C ASP A 104 44.81 -1.54 42.57
N ILE A 105 44.87 -2.33 41.54
CA ILE A 105 43.71 -2.94 40.88
C ILE A 105 43.73 -4.46 41.04
N SER A 106 42.55 -5.06 41.05
CA SER A 106 42.32 -6.50 41.08
C SER A 106 41.91 -7.01 39.68
N LEU A 107 41.79 -8.32 39.52
CA LEU A 107 41.22 -8.92 38.32
C LEU A 107 39.79 -8.43 38.04
N ASN A 108 39.01 -8.17 39.11
CA ASN A 108 37.66 -7.63 38.98
C ASN A 108 37.65 -6.22 38.36
N ASP A 109 38.65 -5.39 38.70
CA ASP A 109 38.79 -4.05 38.09
C ASP A 109 39.17 -4.13 36.62
N ILE A 110 40.01 -5.11 36.22
CA ILE A 110 40.30 -5.36 34.80
C ILE A 110 39.03 -5.82 34.06
N ASN A 111 38.25 -6.73 34.66
CA ASN A 111 36.98 -7.16 34.08
C ASN A 111 36.00 -5.98 33.95
N ALA A 112 35.90 -5.10 34.96
CA ALA A 112 35.09 -3.89 34.89
C ALA A 112 35.55 -2.93 33.76
N MET A 113 36.87 -2.79 33.57
CA MET A 113 37.44 -2.05 32.43
C MET A 113 37.06 -2.67 31.11
N ILE A 114 37.18 -3.99 30.98
CA ILE A 114 36.77 -4.75 29.76
C ILE A 114 35.30 -4.55 29.47
N GLU A 115 34.42 -4.61 30.48
CA GLU A 115 32.99 -4.36 30.32
C GLU A 115 32.68 -2.94 29.83
N LYS A 116 33.43 -1.91 30.29
CA LYS A 116 33.29 -0.55 29.75
C LYS A 116 33.70 -0.47 28.27
N ILE A 117 34.76 -1.16 27.88
CA ILE A 117 35.19 -1.23 26.47
C ILE A 117 34.16 -1.99 25.63
N ASN A 118 33.60 -3.09 26.16
CA ASN A 118 32.54 -3.85 25.48
C ASN A 118 31.28 -2.98 25.30
N ALA A 119 30.93 -2.15 26.28
CA ALA A 119 29.82 -1.20 26.17
C ALA A 119 30.05 -0.19 25.02
N LEU A 120 31.28 0.31 24.81
CA LEU A 120 31.60 1.18 23.67
C LEU A 120 31.36 0.49 22.32
N TYR A 121 31.73 -0.80 22.19
CA TYR A 121 31.43 -1.56 20.97
C TYR A 121 29.92 -1.68 20.72
N VAL A 122 29.17 -2.00 21.79
CA VAL A 122 27.70 -2.11 21.70
C VAL A 122 27.06 -0.77 21.33
N ASP A 123 27.49 0.34 21.96
CA ASP A 123 26.98 1.69 21.67
C ASP A 123 27.25 2.11 20.21
N LYS A 124 28.36 1.66 19.65
CA LYS A 124 28.69 1.87 18.22
C LYS A 124 28.01 0.86 17.28
N GLY A 125 27.26 -0.11 17.82
CA GLY A 125 26.50 -1.10 17.05
C GLY A 125 27.26 -2.36 16.65
N TYR A 126 28.40 -2.66 17.30
CA TYR A 126 29.26 -3.81 17.00
C TYR A 126 29.14 -4.88 18.10
N MET A 127 27.98 -5.55 18.17
CA MET A 127 27.68 -6.54 19.22
C MET A 127 28.52 -7.81 19.15
N THR A 128 29.17 -8.09 18.02
CA THR A 128 30.06 -9.24 17.82
C THR A 128 31.52 -8.95 18.17
N CYS A 129 31.84 -7.68 18.50
CA CYS A 129 33.16 -7.25 18.93
C CYS A 129 33.29 -7.38 20.46
N ARG A 130 34.47 -7.80 20.92
CA ARG A 130 34.73 -7.96 22.35
C ARG A 130 36.18 -7.63 22.72
N ALA A 131 36.33 -6.92 23.84
CA ALA A 131 37.59 -6.88 24.58
C ALA A 131 37.69 -8.13 25.46
N TYR A 132 38.88 -8.66 25.63
CA TYR A 132 39.12 -9.82 26.47
C TYR A 132 40.52 -9.75 27.09
N LEU A 133 40.72 -10.44 28.20
CA LEU A 133 42.01 -10.59 28.85
C LEU A 133 42.72 -11.85 28.30
N PRO A 134 43.76 -11.71 27.46
CA PRO A 134 44.53 -12.87 27.01
C PRO A 134 45.30 -13.47 28.18
N PRO A 135 45.62 -14.79 28.15
CA PRO A 135 46.51 -15.40 29.14
C PRO A 135 47.85 -14.68 29.13
N GLN A 136 48.19 -14.05 30.28
CA GLN A 136 49.41 -13.25 30.40
C GLN A 136 49.99 -13.31 31.82
N ARG A 137 51.26 -12.96 31.93
CA ARG A 137 51.91 -12.65 33.22
C ARG A 137 52.05 -11.13 33.29
N ILE A 138 51.45 -10.54 34.31
CA ILE A 138 51.56 -9.11 34.56
C ILE A 138 52.96 -8.82 35.04
N HIS A 139 53.70 -8.01 34.29
CA HIS A 139 55.08 -7.60 34.64
C HIS A 139 55.12 -6.06 34.70
N GLU A 140 55.69 -5.51 35.75
CA GLU A 140 55.87 -4.07 35.96
C GLU A 140 54.56 -3.24 35.86
N GLY A 141 53.39 -3.82 36.15
CA GLY A 141 52.11 -3.12 36.06
C GLY A 141 51.55 -2.89 34.68
N VAL A 142 52.06 -3.63 33.67
CA VAL A 142 51.53 -3.55 32.29
C VAL A 142 50.54 -4.69 32.05
N VAL A 143 49.34 -4.31 31.57
CA VAL A 143 48.26 -5.26 31.20
C VAL A 143 47.99 -5.18 29.71
N GLN A 144 47.95 -6.34 29.07
CA GLN A 144 47.54 -6.43 27.65
C GLN A 144 46.05 -6.78 27.59
N ILE A 145 45.30 -6.03 26.79
CA ILE A 145 43.89 -6.30 26.50
C ILE A 145 43.74 -6.57 25.01
N GLY A 146 43.24 -7.76 24.68
CA GLY A 146 42.91 -8.12 23.34
C GLY A 146 41.57 -7.49 22.92
N LEU A 147 41.55 -6.93 21.69
CA LEU A 147 40.34 -6.41 21.06
C LEU A 147 40.03 -7.32 19.87
N LEU A 148 38.95 -8.09 19.99
CA LEU A 148 38.44 -8.94 18.92
C LEU A 148 37.36 -8.20 18.18
N GLU A 149 37.63 -7.76 16.96
CA GLU A 149 36.68 -7.11 16.08
C GLU A 149 36.03 -8.13 15.15
N GLY A 150 34.73 -8.37 15.38
CA GLY A 150 33.93 -9.31 14.62
C GLY A 150 33.82 -8.91 13.15
N ARG A 151 34.03 -9.87 12.25
CA ARG A 151 33.91 -9.65 10.79
C ARG A 151 32.87 -10.57 10.18
N THR A 152 32.23 -10.12 9.14
CA THR A 152 31.27 -10.91 8.37
C THR A 152 31.98 -12.12 7.73
N GLY A 153 31.49 -13.31 8.02
CA GLY A 153 31.91 -14.57 7.42
C GLY A 153 31.09 -14.90 6.17
N ASN A 154 30.46 -16.07 6.15
CA ASN A 154 29.60 -16.49 5.04
C ASN A 154 28.17 -15.95 5.21
N VAL A 155 27.54 -15.60 4.08
CA VAL A 155 26.14 -15.16 4.03
C VAL A 155 25.36 -16.13 3.17
N ASN A 156 24.45 -16.89 3.79
CA ASN A 156 23.62 -17.89 3.13
C ASN A 156 22.18 -17.39 3.05
N VAL A 157 21.53 -17.59 1.90
CA VAL A 157 20.08 -17.36 1.74
C VAL A 157 19.38 -18.71 1.68
N ILE A 158 18.31 -18.86 2.43
CA ILE A 158 17.62 -20.13 2.65
C ILE A 158 16.14 -19.94 2.37
N ASN A 159 15.51 -20.92 1.70
CA ASN A 159 14.09 -20.97 1.34
C ASN A 159 13.61 -19.92 0.31
N ASN A 160 14.49 -19.25 -0.39
CA ASN A 160 14.15 -18.34 -1.49
C ASN A 160 13.88 -19.11 -2.79
N LYS A 161 12.62 -19.34 -3.11
CA LYS A 161 12.20 -20.08 -4.32
C LYS A 161 11.99 -19.17 -5.54
N HIS A 162 11.49 -17.98 -5.30
CA HIS A 162 11.10 -16.99 -6.31
C HIS A 162 11.78 -15.65 -6.09
N THR A 163 12.92 -15.63 -5.39
CA THR A 163 13.73 -14.45 -5.17
C THR A 163 15.19 -14.83 -5.34
N LEU A 164 15.92 -14.12 -6.17
CA LEU A 164 17.36 -14.37 -6.37
C LEU A 164 18.14 -14.09 -5.08
N ASP A 165 19.13 -14.93 -4.79
CA ASP A 165 20.09 -14.72 -3.71
C ASP A 165 20.71 -13.32 -3.77
N SER A 166 21.11 -12.89 -4.96
CA SER A 166 21.72 -11.58 -5.19
C SER A 166 20.78 -10.42 -4.85
N TYR A 167 19.47 -10.55 -5.11
CA TYR A 167 18.48 -9.55 -4.75
C TYR A 167 18.43 -9.35 -3.24
N ILE A 168 18.48 -10.44 -2.48
CA ILE A 168 18.49 -10.40 -1.01
C ILE A 168 19.85 -9.90 -0.49
N LYS A 169 20.96 -10.56 -0.87
CA LYS A 169 22.30 -10.26 -0.36
C LYS A 169 22.72 -8.80 -0.60
N ASN A 170 22.44 -8.26 -1.78
CA ASN A 170 22.80 -6.89 -2.13
C ASN A 170 21.97 -5.82 -1.37
N SER A 171 20.93 -6.23 -0.64
CA SER A 171 20.16 -5.34 0.23
C SER A 171 20.81 -5.10 1.59
N PHE A 172 21.88 -5.84 1.91
CA PHE A 172 22.56 -5.79 3.21
C PHE A 172 24.01 -5.36 3.10
N PRO A 173 24.55 -4.66 4.10
CA PRO A 173 25.98 -4.30 4.15
C PRO A 173 26.85 -5.46 4.66
N LEU A 174 26.60 -6.68 4.16
CA LEU A 174 27.26 -7.92 4.58
C LEU A 174 28.26 -8.36 3.51
N SER A 175 29.47 -7.77 3.53
CA SER A 175 30.58 -8.20 2.68
C SER A 175 31.55 -9.05 3.49
N ARG A 176 31.97 -10.21 2.97
CA ARG A 176 32.91 -11.09 3.65
C ARG A 176 34.18 -10.34 4.06
N GLY A 177 34.58 -10.47 5.32
CA GLY A 177 35.74 -9.81 5.90
C GLY A 177 35.51 -8.35 6.34
N ALA A 178 34.37 -7.75 6.03
CA ALA A 178 34.01 -6.42 6.54
C ALA A 178 33.67 -6.46 8.03
N LEU A 179 33.86 -5.34 8.72
CA LEU A 179 33.44 -5.19 10.13
C LEU A 179 31.94 -5.42 10.27
N ASP A 180 31.55 -6.21 11.27
CA ASP A 180 30.18 -6.67 11.47
C ASP A 180 29.39 -5.72 12.36
N ASN A 181 28.73 -4.72 11.75
CA ASN A 181 27.84 -3.79 12.45
C ASN A 181 26.41 -4.33 12.48
N THR A 182 26.04 -4.99 13.57
CA THR A 182 24.77 -5.68 13.73
C THR A 182 23.57 -4.72 13.80
N VAL A 183 23.75 -3.49 14.28
CA VAL A 183 22.69 -2.48 14.29
C VAL A 183 22.33 -2.08 12.85
N ARG A 184 23.33 -1.80 12.01
CA ARG A 184 23.09 -1.48 10.59
C ARG A 184 22.45 -2.65 9.84
N VAL A 185 22.88 -3.89 10.13
CA VAL A 185 22.28 -5.09 9.54
C VAL A 185 20.80 -5.18 9.90
N ASN A 186 20.44 -4.92 11.18
CA ASN A 186 19.05 -4.93 11.63
C ASN A 186 18.21 -3.78 11.02
N GLU A 187 18.78 -2.59 10.85
CA GLU A 187 18.12 -1.48 10.13
C GLU A 187 17.81 -1.86 8.68
N HIS A 188 18.76 -2.48 7.98
CA HIS A 188 18.56 -2.97 6.62
C HIS A 188 17.50 -4.09 6.57
N LEU A 189 17.45 -4.97 7.57
CA LEU A 189 16.44 -6.03 7.67
C LEU A 189 15.03 -5.44 7.84
N GLN A 190 14.87 -4.45 8.73
CA GLN A 190 13.60 -3.76 8.93
C GLN A 190 13.18 -3.02 7.66
N TRP A 191 14.11 -2.33 7.01
CA TRP A 191 13.85 -1.65 5.74
C TRP A 191 13.41 -2.64 4.66
N PHE A 192 14.16 -3.73 4.45
CA PHE A 192 13.82 -4.75 3.46
C PHE A 192 12.42 -5.31 3.67
N ASN A 193 12.12 -5.71 4.90
CA ASN A 193 10.82 -6.27 5.28
C ASN A 193 9.66 -5.26 5.12
N GLY A 194 9.93 -3.98 5.28
CA GLY A 194 8.91 -2.94 5.12
C GLY A 194 8.68 -2.46 3.68
N VAL A 195 9.56 -2.78 2.72
CA VAL A 195 9.41 -2.37 1.31
C VAL A 195 9.14 -3.53 0.34
N ASN A 196 9.34 -4.78 0.80
CA ASN A 196 9.12 -6.00 0.01
C ASN A 196 8.00 -6.85 0.62
N ASP A 197 7.38 -7.67 -0.22
CA ASP A 197 6.39 -8.67 0.20
C ASP A 197 7.03 -9.98 0.71
N VAL A 198 8.34 -10.20 0.45
CA VAL A 198 9.14 -11.26 1.06
C VAL A 198 9.60 -10.78 2.43
N GLN A 199 9.36 -11.61 3.45
CA GLN A 199 9.82 -11.36 4.81
C GLN A 199 11.09 -12.14 5.08
N LEU A 200 12.09 -11.49 5.65
CA LEU A 200 13.37 -12.09 6.00
C LEU A 200 13.51 -12.19 7.51
N ARG A 201 14.13 -13.28 7.96
CA ARG A 201 14.66 -13.44 9.32
C ARG A 201 16.13 -13.80 9.23
N MET A 202 16.93 -13.32 10.17
CA MET A 202 18.36 -13.61 10.21
C MET A 202 18.72 -14.39 11.47
N ALA A 203 19.58 -15.39 11.31
CA ALA A 203 20.29 -16.04 12.40
C ALA A 203 21.78 -15.79 12.25
N MET A 204 22.43 -15.41 13.34
CA MET A 204 23.87 -15.25 13.45
C MET A 204 24.47 -16.49 14.13
N LYS A 205 25.59 -16.97 13.62
CA LYS A 205 26.36 -18.08 14.22
C LYS A 205 27.86 -17.82 14.11
N ALA A 206 28.64 -18.45 14.95
CA ALA A 206 30.10 -18.39 14.84
C ALA A 206 30.52 -18.87 13.44
N GLY A 207 31.37 -18.09 12.78
CA GLY A 207 31.90 -18.44 11.47
C GLY A 207 32.98 -19.53 11.55
N SER A 208 33.37 -20.03 10.40
CA SER A 208 34.42 -21.07 10.30
C SER A 208 35.81 -20.54 10.63
N GLU A 209 36.07 -19.25 10.48
CA GLU A 209 37.29 -18.57 10.82
C GLU A 209 37.13 -17.83 12.16
N PHE A 210 38.22 -17.80 12.96
CA PHE A 210 38.19 -17.08 14.24
C PHE A 210 37.87 -15.59 14.05
N GLY A 211 36.96 -15.07 14.85
CA GLY A 211 36.53 -13.68 14.78
C GLY A 211 35.54 -13.37 13.65
N THR A 212 34.98 -14.39 12.98
CA THR A 212 33.96 -14.19 11.95
C THR A 212 32.56 -14.61 12.43
N THR A 213 31.54 -13.94 11.88
CA THR A 213 30.12 -14.24 12.09
C THR A 213 29.49 -14.65 10.76
N ASP A 214 28.94 -15.85 10.69
CA ASP A 214 28.15 -16.30 9.56
C ASP A 214 26.68 -15.91 9.73
N TYR A 215 26.04 -15.51 8.61
CA TYR A 215 24.64 -15.11 8.56
C TYR A 215 23.82 -16.09 7.73
N ASP A 216 22.79 -16.68 8.34
CA ASP A 216 21.76 -17.44 7.63
C ASP A 216 20.50 -16.57 7.50
N ILE A 217 20.16 -16.18 6.26
CA ILE A 217 19.00 -15.34 5.93
C ILE A 217 17.87 -16.24 5.44
N TYR A 218 16.83 -16.40 6.24
CA TYR A 218 15.65 -17.19 5.90
C TYR A 218 14.61 -16.32 5.20
N ALA A 219 14.24 -16.68 3.96
CA ALA A 219 13.21 -16.01 3.19
C ALA A 219 11.84 -16.69 3.39
N PHE A 220 10.83 -15.88 3.69
CA PHE A 220 9.43 -16.28 3.79
C PHE A 220 8.68 -15.60 2.65
N GLU A 221 8.52 -16.33 1.56
CA GLU A 221 7.88 -15.82 0.36
C GLU A 221 6.37 -16.07 0.41
N PRO A 222 5.54 -15.05 0.10
CA PRO A 222 4.13 -15.29 -0.15
C PRO A 222 3.94 -16.12 -1.43
N ARG A 223 2.75 -16.68 -1.62
CA ARG A 223 2.41 -17.42 -2.84
C ARG A 223 2.72 -16.55 -4.07
N ASN A 224 3.60 -17.03 -4.96
CA ASN A 224 4.11 -16.24 -6.08
C ASN A 224 3.04 -15.97 -7.15
N GLN A 225 2.20 -16.95 -7.44
CA GLN A 225 1.13 -16.82 -8.43
C GLN A 225 -0.22 -16.95 -7.75
N ARG A 226 -1.16 -16.08 -8.12
CA ARG A 226 -2.54 -16.10 -7.63
C ARG A 226 -3.49 -15.83 -8.78
N LEU A 227 -4.44 -16.71 -8.96
CA LEU A 227 -5.61 -16.52 -9.80
C LEU A 227 -6.82 -16.29 -8.89
N SER A 228 -7.55 -15.19 -9.09
CA SER A 228 -8.77 -14.88 -8.36
C SER A 228 -9.91 -14.72 -9.34
N ILE A 229 -11.06 -15.30 -9.01
CA ILE A 229 -12.31 -15.15 -9.76
C ILE A 229 -13.31 -14.50 -8.80
N MET A 230 -13.91 -13.39 -9.23
CA MET A 230 -14.87 -12.66 -8.41
C MET A 230 -16.15 -12.42 -9.22
N ALA A 231 -17.28 -12.42 -8.53
CA ALA A 231 -18.55 -11.94 -9.07
C ALA A 231 -19.22 -11.03 -8.03
N ASP A 232 -19.85 -9.95 -8.51
CA ASP A 232 -20.60 -9.03 -7.67
C ASP A 232 -21.82 -8.43 -8.40
N ASN A 233 -22.66 -7.71 -7.64
CA ASN A 233 -23.79 -6.97 -8.20
C ASN A 233 -23.64 -5.45 -8.05
N ASN A 234 -22.39 -4.96 -7.98
CA ASN A 234 -22.06 -3.55 -7.76
C ASN A 234 -21.77 -2.79 -9.07
N GLY A 235 -22.27 -3.27 -10.20
CA GLY A 235 -22.18 -2.58 -11.48
C GLY A 235 -23.26 -1.51 -11.65
N TYR A 236 -23.11 -0.74 -12.72
CA TYR A 236 -24.04 0.31 -13.09
C TYR A 236 -25.34 -0.27 -13.64
N GLU A 237 -26.45 0.35 -13.29
CA GLU A 237 -27.75 -0.04 -13.84
C GLU A 237 -27.81 0.12 -15.36
N SER A 238 -27.12 1.15 -15.90
CA SER A 238 -27.06 1.48 -17.32
C SER A 238 -26.27 0.49 -18.16
N SER A 239 -25.18 -0.10 -17.60
CA SER A 239 -24.24 -0.96 -18.35
C SER A 239 -24.13 -2.38 -17.80
N GLY A 240 -24.85 -2.73 -16.75
CA GLY A 240 -24.91 -4.06 -16.20
C GLY A 240 -24.52 -4.15 -14.73
N ARG A 241 -25.52 -4.46 -13.91
CA ARG A 241 -25.39 -4.54 -12.45
C ARG A 241 -24.51 -5.71 -12.00
N TRP A 242 -24.62 -6.86 -12.64
CA TRP A 242 -23.82 -8.05 -12.33
C TRP A 242 -22.52 -7.99 -13.09
N ARG A 243 -21.40 -8.19 -12.37
CA ARG A 243 -20.05 -8.18 -12.92
C ARG A 243 -19.31 -9.43 -12.55
N GLU A 244 -18.46 -9.88 -13.46
CA GLU A 244 -17.55 -11.01 -13.29
C GLU A 244 -16.14 -10.52 -13.53
N TYR A 245 -15.17 -11.06 -12.77
CA TYR A 245 -13.78 -10.67 -12.84
C TYR A 245 -12.88 -11.88 -12.81
N VAL A 246 -11.78 -11.77 -13.54
CA VAL A 246 -10.64 -12.67 -13.42
C VAL A 246 -9.41 -11.81 -13.16
N PHE A 247 -8.68 -12.11 -12.09
CA PHE A 247 -7.43 -11.46 -11.74
C PHE A 247 -6.31 -12.48 -11.71
N TYR A 248 -5.23 -12.21 -12.40
CA TYR A 248 -3.99 -12.96 -12.29
C TYR A 248 -2.88 -12.05 -11.77
N ASN A 249 -2.14 -12.52 -10.80
CA ASN A 249 -1.00 -11.84 -10.23
C ASN A 249 0.18 -12.81 -10.10
N ASN A 250 1.32 -12.43 -10.68
CA ASN A 250 2.61 -13.06 -10.45
C ASN A 250 3.48 -12.03 -9.71
N ARG A 251 3.90 -12.34 -8.49
CA ARG A 251 4.63 -11.41 -7.60
C ARG A 251 6.12 -11.31 -7.91
N SER A 252 6.66 -12.25 -8.68
CA SER A 252 8.08 -12.30 -9.02
C SER A 252 8.25 -13.07 -10.34
N LEU A 253 8.15 -12.37 -11.46
CA LEU A 253 8.17 -12.95 -12.80
C LEU A 253 9.59 -13.38 -13.18
N THR A 254 10.60 -12.55 -12.86
CA THR A 254 12.02 -12.81 -13.14
C THR A 254 12.84 -13.12 -11.89
N ASN A 255 12.19 -13.46 -10.77
CA ASN A 255 12.80 -13.71 -9.47
C ASN A 255 13.51 -12.49 -8.82
N GLN A 256 13.15 -11.28 -9.26
CA GLN A 256 13.65 -10.01 -8.69
C GLN A 256 12.56 -9.23 -7.95
N ARG A 257 11.46 -9.89 -7.57
CA ARG A 257 10.25 -9.28 -6.95
C ARG A 257 9.57 -8.26 -7.88
N ASP A 258 9.71 -8.48 -9.19
CA ASP A 258 9.00 -7.79 -10.24
C ASP A 258 7.61 -8.41 -10.42
N ALA A 259 6.56 -7.63 -10.26
CA ALA A 259 5.20 -8.16 -10.28
C ALA A 259 4.51 -7.92 -11.62
N PHE A 260 3.87 -8.94 -12.14
CA PHE A 260 2.99 -8.85 -13.32
C PHE A 260 1.55 -9.06 -12.90
N ARG A 261 0.64 -8.22 -13.39
CA ARG A 261 -0.80 -8.25 -13.11
C ARG A 261 -1.58 -8.24 -14.41
N LEU A 262 -2.66 -9.01 -14.42
CA LEU A 262 -3.67 -9.00 -15.48
C LEU A 262 -5.05 -9.03 -14.82
N TYR A 263 -5.99 -8.23 -15.31
CA TYR A 263 -7.39 -8.35 -14.94
C TYR A 263 -8.29 -8.30 -16.16
N TRP A 264 -9.41 -8.96 -16.05
CA TRP A 264 -10.53 -8.90 -16.98
C TRP A 264 -11.82 -8.74 -16.20
N GLN A 265 -12.72 -7.91 -16.69
CA GLN A 265 -14.05 -7.66 -16.13
C GLN A 265 -15.06 -7.77 -17.25
N HIS A 266 -16.17 -8.44 -16.95
CA HIS A 266 -17.33 -8.54 -17.84
C HIS A 266 -18.61 -8.18 -17.09
N SER A 267 -19.52 -7.48 -17.77
CA SER A 267 -20.93 -7.33 -17.42
C SER A 267 -21.76 -7.35 -18.68
N LYS A 268 -23.09 -7.23 -18.57
CA LYS A 268 -23.99 -7.27 -19.74
C LYS A 268 -23.66 -6.20 -20.80
N GLY A 269 -23.21 -5.02 -20.38
CA GLY A 269 -22.89 -3.90 -21.26
C GLY A 269 -21.51 -3.32 -20.99
N THR A 270 -20.59 -4.04 -20.30
CA THR A 270 -19.23 -3.58 -20.08
C THR A 270 -18.25 -4.73 -20.29
N GLU A 271 -17.22 -4.45 -21.06
CA GLU A 271 -16.06 -5.31 -21.23
C GLU A 271 -14.81 -4.48 -20.92
N ALA A 272 -14.05 -4.89 -19.90
CA ALA A 272 -12.84 -4.19 -19.52
C ALA A 272 -11.70 -5.16 -19.23
N TRP A 273 -10.48 -4.75 -19.56
CA TRP A 273 -9.27 -5.50 -19.21
C TRP A 273 -8.10 -4.55 -18.95
N GLY A 274 -7.13 -5.01 -18.24
CA GLY A 274 -5.92 -4.25 -18.03
C GLY A 274 -4.77 -5.11 -17.55
N THR A 275 -3.58 -4.58 -17.74
CA THR A 275 -2.33 -5.22 -17.35
C THR A 275 -1.43 -4.22 -16.63
N GLY A 276 -0.59 -4.73 -15.73
CA GLY A 276 0.39 -3.92 -15.04
C GLY A 276 1.67 -4.68 -14.79
N TYR A 277 2.77 -3.97 -14.79
CA TYR A 277 4.08 -4.50 -14.47
C TYR A 277 4.80 -3.58 -13.49
N THR A 278 5.32 -4.16 -12.41
CA THR A 278 6.11 -3.45 -11.40
C THR A 278 7.55 -3.87 -11.51
N LEU A 279 8.43 -2.92 -11.80
CA LEU A 279 9.87 -3.12 -11.89
C LEU A 279 10.54 -2.54 -10.63
N PRO A 280 11.21 -3.35 -9.78
CA PRO A 280 12.05 -2.83 -8.71
C PRO A 280 13.30 -2.15 -9.29
N LEU A 281 13.61 -0.95 -8.80
CA LEU A 281 14.81 -0.20 -9.17
C LEU A 281 15.84 -0.27 -8.04
N GLY A 282 16.77 -1.21 -8.14
CA GLY A 282 17.78 -1.47 -7.11
C GLY A 282 17.18 -2.14 -5.85
N HIS A 283 17.82 -1.95 -4.71
CA HIS A 283 17.55 -2.72 -3.48
C HIS A 283 16.89 -1.91 -2.35
N ARG A 284 16.60 -0.62 -2.61
CA ARG A 284 16.03 0.29 -1.60
C ARG A 284 14.52 0.41 -1.65
N GLY A 285 13.83 -0.49 -2.38
CA GLY A 285 12.38 -0.51 -2.48
C GLY A 285 11.79 0.53 -3.44
N ILE A 286 12.62 1.22 -4.24
CA ILE A 286 12.16 2.09 -5.33
C ILE A 286 11.53 1.21 -6.39
N LYS A 287 10.34 1.57 -6.89
CA LYS A 287 9.59 0.78 -7.87
C LYS A 287 9.08 1.67 -8.99
N LEU A 288 9.09 1.13 -10.21
CA LEU A 288 8.48 1.73 -11.38
C LEU A 288 7.34 0.83 -11.83
N ASP A 289 6.11 1.36 -11.81
CA ASP A 289 4.93 0.64 -12.27
C ASP A 289 4.55 1.13 -13.67
N PHE A 290 4.18 0.20 -14.53
CA PHE A 290 3.57 0.43 -15.83
C PHE A 290 2.17 -0.17 -15.79
N ASP A 291 1.17 0.60 -16.17
CA ASP A 291 -0.22 0.16 -16.17
C ASP A 291 -0.87 0.52 -17.51
N TYR A 292 -1.67 -0.40 -18.04
CA TYR A 292 -2.52 -0.19 -19.20
C TYR A 292 -3.89 -0.78 -18.94
N SER A 293 -4.93 -0.09 -19.35
CA SER A 293 -6.32 -0.59 -19.27
C SER A 293 -7.15 -0.11 -20.45
N ASN A 294 -8.14 -0.93 -20.81
CA ASN A 294 -9.15 -0.64 -21.81
C ASN A 294 -10.53 -0.96 -21.23
N ASN A 295 -11.53 -0.15 -21.56
CA ASN A 295 -12.90 -0.33 -21.13
C ASN A 295 -13.87 0.07 -22.23
N ASN A 296 -14.74 -0.86 -22.62
CA ASN A 296 -15.82 -0.65 -23.56
C ASN A 296 -17.15 -0.77 -22.83
N THR A 297 -18.04 0.18 -23.02
CA THR A 297 -19.33 0.21 -22.33
C THR A 297 -20.45 0.54 -23.28
N GLU A 298 -21.51 -0.26 -23.26
CA GLU A 298 -22.77 -0.05 -23.98
C GLU A 298 -23.88 0.24 -22.97
N ASN A 299 -24.70 1.24 -23.26
CA ASN A 299 -25.90 1.49 -22.46
C ASN A 299 -27.01 0.48 -22.83
N ILE A 300 -27.44 -0.33 -21.85
CA ILE A 300 -28.38 -1.44 -22.02
C ILE A 300 -29.77 -1.16 -21.45
N LYS A 301 -30.04 0.04 -20.92
CA LYS A 301 -31.31 0.41 -20.30
C LYS A 301 -31.90 1.70 -20.85
N GLY A 302 -33.24 1.85 -20.68
CA GLY A 302 -33.98 3.05 -20.98
C GLY A 302 -33.97 3.45 -22.46
N GLN A 303 -34.24 4.70 -22.72
CA GLN A 303 -34.25 5.28 -24.09
C GLN A 303 -32.86 5.24 -24.71
N MET A 304 -31.79 5.39 -23.93
CA MET A 304 -30.42 5.36 -24.40
C MET A 304 -30.04 4.02 -25.05
N LYS A 305 -30.63 2.91 -24.58
CA LYS A 305 -30.50 1.60 -25.23
C LYS A 305 -31.03 1.59 -26.65
N SER A 306 -32.18 2.23 -26.90
CA SER A 306 -32.84 2.25 -28.23
C SER A 306 -32.05 3.05 -29.24
N PHE A 307 -31.42 4.13 -28.83
CA PHE A 307 -30.55 4.95 -29.67
C PHE A 307 -29.16 4.31 -29.85
N GLY A 308 -28.69 3.53 -28.92
CA GLY A 308 -27.32 3.05 -28.84
C GLY A 308 -26.39 4.16 -28.37
N VAL A 309 -25.90 4.01 -27.14
CA VAL A 309 -24.81 4.82 -26.58
C VAL A 309 -23.69 3.87 -26.23
N GLU A 310 -22.56 4.06 -26.87
CA GLU A 310 -21.36 3.24 -26.71
C GLU A 310 -20.20 4.15 -26.30
N SER A 311 -19.44 3.73 -25.31
CA SER A 311 -18.27 4.45 -24.82
C SER A 311 -17.06 3.55 -24.80
N ASP A 312 -15.95 4.05 -25.35
CA ASP A 312 -14.64 3.41 -25.34
C ASP A 312 -13.66 4.27 -24.58
N SER A 313 -12.87 3.68 -23.70
CA SER A 313 -11.79 4.38 -23.02
C SER A 313 -10.58 3.50 -22.85
N TYR A 314 -9.39 4.05 -23.05
CA TYR A 314 -8.15 3.42 -22.63
C TYR A 314 -7.31 4.37 -21.78
N SER A 315 -6.45 3.79 -20.96
CA SER A 315 -5.51 4.53 -20.12
C SER A 315 -4.16 3.82 -20.10
N ALA A 316 -3.09 4.59 -20.19
CA ALA A 316 -1.72 4.13 -20.03
C ALA A 316 -1.01 5.01 -18.99
N GLY A 317 -0.30 4.41 -18.06
CA GLY A 317 0.34 5.11 -16.96
C GLY A 317 1.72 4.57 -16.61
N VAL A 318 2.54 5.47 -16.04
CA VAL A 318 3.83 5.13 -15.41
C VAL A 318 3.88 5.79 -14.05
N THR A 319 4.20 5.01 -13.01
CA THR A 319 4.28 5.51 -11.63
C THR A 319 5.63 5.17 -11.02
N LEU A 320 6.37 6.20 -10.58
CA LEU A 320 7.57 6.04 -9.77
C LEU A 320 7.16 6.10 -8.29
N ARG A 321 7.59 5.12 -7.50
CA ARG A 321 7.37 5.04 -6.05
C ARG A 321 8.70 5.00 -5.31
N VAL A 322 8.85 5.87 -4.31
CA VAL A 322 10.08 6.03 -3.53
C VAL A 322 9.73 6.00 -2.04
N PRO A 323 9.94 4.89 -1.34
CA PRO A 323 9.86 4.87 0.11
C PRO A 323 11.00 5.71 0.70
N PHE A 324 10.68 6.62 1.64
CA PHE A 324 11.68 7.49 2.26
C PHE A 324 11.79 7.34 3.78
N LYS A 325 10.80 6.70 4.40
CA LYS A 325 10.84 6.30 5.81
C LYS A 325 10.16 4.95 5.97
N VAL A 326 10.87 4.00 6.57
CA VAL A 326 10.34 2.67 6.90
C VAL A 326 10.92 2.25 8.23
N ASP A 327 10.05 2.07 9.21
CA ASP A 327 10.39 1.57 10.54
C ASP A 327 9.25 0.68 11.09
N ARG A 328 9.36 0.22 12.35
CA ARG A 328 8.35 -0.65 12.96
C ARG A 328 6.96 -0.02 13.07
N THR A 329 6.88 1.30 13.10
CA THR A 329 5.64 2.05 13.35
C THR A 329 5.15 2.83 12.16
N SER A 330 5.97 3.00 11.13
CA SER A 330 5.64 3.87 10.00
C SER A 330 6.27 3.43 8.69
N ARG A 331 5.52 3.70 7.61
CA ARG A 331 6.00 3.62 6.24
C ARG A 331 5.51 4.84 5.48
N TYR A 332 6.45 5.62 4.95
CA TYR A 332 6.17 6.82 4.17
C TYR A 332 6.75 6.66 2.77
N GLU A 333 5.96 7.01 1.77
CA GLU A 333 6.31 6.90 0.37
C GLU A 333 5.96 8.18 -0.36
N ALA A 334 6.85 8.68 -1.21
CA ALA A 334 6.57 9.70 -2.21
C ALA A 334 6.50 9.05 -3.59
N GLY A 335 5.69 9.60 -4.47
CA GLY A 335 5.60 9.09 -5.82
C GLY A 335 5.19 10.16 -6.83
N PHE A 336 5.37 9.79 -8.07
CA PHE A 336 4.94 10.58 -9.21
C PHE A 336 4.35 9.66 -10.27
N GLN A 337 3.11 9.95 -10.69
CA GLN A 337 2.44 9.23 -11.76
C GLN A 337 2.22 10.14 -12.96
N TYR A 338 2.54 9.64 -14.13
CA TYR A 338 2.04 10.16 -15.40
C TYR A 338 0.97 9.21 -15.92
N GLN A 339 -0.17 9.74 -16.34
CA GLN A 339 -1.27 8.98 -16.92
C GLN A 339 -1.78 9.69 -18.18
N HIS A 340 -1.88 8.94 -19.25
CA HIS A 340 -2.58 9.32 -20.49
C HIS A 340 -3.87 8.53 -20.58
N GLN A 341 -5.00 9.20 -20.90
CA GLN A 341 -6.31 8.57 -21.11
C GLN A 341 -7.01 9.20 -22.29
N GLU A 342 -7.60 8.36 -23.14
CA GLU A 342 -8.61 8.77 -24.10
C GLU A 342 -9.96 8.19 -23.72
N SER A 343 -11.02 8.98 -23.89
CA SER A 343 -12.41 8.55 -23.67
C SER A 343 -13.28 9.06 -24.81
N LYS A 344 -14.00 8.15 -25.44
CA LYS A 344 -14.87 8.42 -26.60
C LYS A 344 -16.25 7.90 -26.33
N THR A 345 -17.29 8.69 -26.61
CA THR A 345 -18.68 8.27 -26.52
C THR A 345 -19.38 8.59 -27.83
N ASP A 346 -19.98 7.58 -28.43
CA ASP A 346 -20.80 7.67 -29.62
C ASP A 346 -22.27 7.50 -29.24
N PHE A 347 -23.11 8.35 -29.82
CA PHE A 347 -24.56 8.32 -29.71
C PHE A 347 -25.17 7.93 -31.03
N GLY A 348 -26.27 7.18 -31.03
CA GLY A 348 -26.96 6.77 -32.23
C GLY A 348 -26.34 5.59 -32.97
N THR A 349 -25.54 4.75 -32.27
CA THR A 349 -24.86 3.58 -32.90
C THR A 349 -25.85 2.54 -33.45
N LYS A 350 -27.10 2.55 -32.96
CA LYS A 350 -28.21 1.68 -33.45
C LYS A 350 -29.17 2.40 -34.40
N THR A 351 -28.81 3.57 -34.88
CA THR A 351 -29.60 4.39 -35.80
C THR A 351 -28.77 4.76 -37.04
N ASP A 352 -29.42 5.34 -38.06
CA ASP A 352 -28.69 5.86 -39.24
C ASP A 352 -27.89 7.15 -38.92
N LEU A 353 -28.01 7.69 -37.71
CA LEU A 353 -27.37 8.91 -37.27
C LEU A 353 -26.40 8.61 -36.12
N ARG A 354 -25.17 8.26 -36.47
CA ARG A 354 -24.08 8.11 -35.46
C ARG A 354 -23.37 9.44 -35.27
N LEU A 355 -23.32 9.90 -34.01
CA LEU A 355 -22.68 11.17 -33.64
C LEU A 355 -21.64 10.90 -32.54
N ARG A 356 -20.42 11.41 -32.74
CA ARG A 356 -19.42 11.48 -31.68
C ARG A 356 -19.86 12.56 -30.67
N TRP A 357 -20.09 12.15 -29.41
CA TRP A 357 -20.57 13.03 -28.35
C TRP A 357 -19.45 13.47 -27.41
N VAL A 358 -18.55 12.55 -27.08
CA VAL A 358 -17.35 12.81 -26.28
C VAL A 358 -16.13 12.31 -27.04
N ASP A 359 -15.07 13.10 -27.07
CA ASP A 359 -13.75 12.72 -27.56
C ASP A 359 -12.73 13.47 -26.71
N ASP A 360 -12.51 12.95 -25.50
CA ASP A 360 -11.66 13.56 -24.50
C ASP A 360 -10.30 12.88 -24.46
N ASN A 361 -9.27 13.70 -24.43
CA ASN A 361 -7.89 13.26 -24.28
C ASN A 361 -7.29 13.94 -23.05
N TYR A 362 -6.82 13.15 -22.09
CA TYR A 362 -6.30 13.60 -20.82
C TYR A 362 -4.82 13.25 -20.68
N ASN A 363 -4.03 14.23 -20.24
CA ASN A 363 -2.69 14.01 -19.71
C ASN A 363 -2.68 14.47 -18.27
N ARG A 364 -2.33 13.57 -17.35
CA ARG A 364 -2.32 13.82 -15.91
C ARG A 364 -0.95 13.60 -15.33
N TYR A 365 -0.50 14.56 -14.53
CA TYR A 365 0.76 14.52 -13.78
C TYR A 365 0.41 14.56 -12.31
N ILE A 366 0.73 13.50 -11.56
CA ILE A 366 0.17 13.28 -10.22
C ILE A 366 1.31 13.01 -9.23
N PRO A 367 1.97 14.06 -8.68
CA PRO A 367 2.78 13.90 -7.48
C PRO A 367 1.91 13.52 -6.29
N TYR A 368 2.42 12.63 -5.43
CA TYR A 368 1.74 12.24 -4.21
C TYR A 368 2.71 11.91 -3.08
N VAL A 369 2.19 11.93 -1.87
CA VAL A 369 2.82 11.37 -0.69
C VAL A 369 1.81 10.48 0.05
N SER A 370 2.26 9.35 0.56
CA SER A 370 1.44 8.45 1.36
C SER A 370 2.13 8.12 2.68
N PHE A 371 1.31 7.95 3.70
CA PHE A 371 1.73 7.71 5.06
C PHE A 371 0.95 6.52 5.62
N THR A 372 1.66 5.54 6.15
CA THR A 372 1.07 4.43 6.90
C THR A 372 1.65 4.46 8.30
N HIS A 373 0.77 4.47 9.30
CA HIS A 373 1.12 4.40 10.71
C HIS A 373 0.57 3.11 11.30
N TYR A 374 1.43 2.36 11.94
CA TYR A 374 1.09 1.09 12.59
C TYR A 374 1.14 1.27 14.11
N GLY A 375 -0.02 1.23 14.75
CA GLY A 375 -0.13 1.12 16.21
C GLY A 375 -0.19 -0.34 16.65
N GLY A 376 -0.16 -0.61 17.95
CA GLY A 376 -0.23 -1.98 18.47
C GLY A 376 -1.49 -2.76 18.05
N HIS A 377 -2.60 -2.06 17.83
CA HIS A 377 -3.88 -2.63 17.40
C HIS A 377 -4.61 -1.76 16.36
N SER A 378 -3.93 -0.81 15.77
CA SER A 378 -4.53 0.12 14.82
C SER A 378 -3.60 0.43 13.65
N ILE A 379 -4.20 0.72 12.50
CA ILE A 379 -3.50 1.15 11.29
C ILE A 379 -4.18 2.40 10.80
N LEU A 380 -3.39 3.40 10.41
CA LEU A 380 -3.85 4.58 9.70
C LEU A 380 -3.04 4.71 8.41
N TYR A 381 -3.71 4.71 7.30
CA TYR A 381 -3.17 5.04 5.99
C TYR A 381 -3.81 6.31 5.46
N HIS A 382 -3.03 7.22 4.89
CA HIS A 382 -3.55 8.33 4.11
C HIS A 382 -2.59 8.72 2.98
N LYS A 383 -3.17 9.10 1.83
CA LYS A 383 -2.47 9.53 0.63
C LYS A 383 -2.97 10.90 0.22
N HIS A 384 -2.05 11.81 -0.03
CA HIS A 384 -2.31 13.15 -0.54
C HIS A 384 -1.74 13.23 -1.96
N SER A 385 -2.55 13.62 -2.93
CA SER A 385 -2.12 13.81 -4.31
C SER A 385 -2.61 15.13 -4.89
N ALA A 386 -1.80 15.70 -5.77
CA ALA A 386 -2.19 16.83 -6.60
C ALA A 386 -2.18 16.36 -8.05
N ARG A 387 -3.35 16.33 -8.67
CA ARG A 387 -3.54 15.91 -10.06
C ARG A 387 -3.57 17.12 -10.96
N PHE A 388 -2.50 17.37 -11.70
CA PHE A 388 -2.42 18.38 -12.75
C PHE A 388 -2.95 17.76 -14.03
N ILE A 389 -4.07 18.27 -14.52
CA ILE A 389 -4.84 17.71 -15.63
C ILE A 389 -4.76 18.66 -16.80
N ARG A 390 -4.38 18.14 -17.96
CA ARG A 390 -4.59 18.78 -19.26
C ARG A 390 -5.58 17.96 -20.06
N ARG A 391 -6.76 18.52 -20.30
CA ARG A 391 -7.81 17.90 -21.12
C ARG A 391 -7.90 18.61 -22.46
N ARG A 392 -8.03 17.84 -23.51
CA ARG A 392 -8.46 18.30 -24.85
C ARG A 392 -9.79 17.63 -25.16
N ASP A 393 -10.83 18.42 -25.44
CA ASP A 393 -12.18 17.92 -25.73
C ASP A 393 -12.45 17.71 -27.23
N LEU A 394 -13.65 17.25 -27.55
CA LEU A 394 -14.13 16.98 -28.93
C LEU A 394 -13.99 18.19 -29.86
N THR A 395 -14.09 19.42 -29.37
CA THR A 395 -13.94 20.65 -30.16
C THR A 395 -12.49 21.02 -30.42
N GLY A 396 -11.57 20.30 -29.79
CA GLY A 396 -10.14 20.59 -29.79
C GLY A 396 -9.75 21.66 -28.75
N ALA A 397 -10.71 22.17 -27.95
CA ALA A 397 -10.40 23.11 -26.88
C ALA A 397 -9.61 22.41 -25.78
N THR A 398 -8.61 23.11 -25.27
CA THR A 398 -7.79 22.63 -24.15
C THR A 398 -8.19 23.31 -22.86
N GLY A 399 -8.26 22.52 -21.79
CA GLY A 399 -8.51 23.02 -20.44
C GLY A 399 -7.53 22.42 -19.45
N ASP A 400 -6.94 23.27 -18.63
CA ASP A 400 -6.06 22.86 -17.54
C ASP A 400 -6.80 22.99 -16.21
N SER A 401 -6.61 22.02 -15.32
CA SER A 401 -7.15 22.03 -13.95
C SER A 401 -6.20 21.33 -12.99
N VAL A 402 -6.36 21.62 -11.70
CA VAL A 402 -5.64 20.96 -10.64
C VAL A 402 -6.66 20.44 -9.62
N ASN A 403 -6.64 19.14 -9.37
CA ASN A 403 -7.42 18.52 -8.34
C ASN A 403 -6.49 18.08 -7.20
N TYR A 404 -6.83 18.48 -5.97
CA TYR A 404 -6.24 17.89 -4.78
C TYR A 404 -7.11 16.74 -4.31
N GLU A 405 -6.48 15.61 -4.03
CA GLU A 405 -7.17 14.40 -3.58
C GLU A 405 -6.56 13.89 -2.27
N LEU A 406 -7.45 13.54 -1.34
CA LEU A 406 -7.14 12.89 -0.09
C LEU A 406 -7.87 11.55 -0.05
N ASN A 407 -7.12 10.47 0.14
CA ASN A 407 -7.65 9.14 0.35
C ASN A 407 -7.10 8.59 1.66
N GLY A 408 -7.93 7.96 2.47
CA GLY A 408 -7.46 7.40 3.71
C GLY A 408 -8.31 6.25 4.24
N PHE A 409 -7.67 5.50 5.10
CA PHE A 409 -8.24 4.34 5.76
C PHE A 409 -7.67 4.27 7.18
N TRP A 410 -8.56 4.05 8.14
CA TRP A 410 -8.20 3.77 9.51
C TRP A 410 -8.89 2.50 9.98
N GLN A 411 -8.18 1.66 10.74
CA GLN A 411 -8.75 0.46 11.35
C GLN A 411 -8.16 0.28 12.75
N ARG A 412 -9.02 -0.14 13.67
CA ARG A 412 -8.64 -0.65 14.98
C ARG A 412 -9.23 -2.04 15.18
N GLN A 413 -8.41 -2.97 15.65
CA GLN A 413 -8.82 -4.33 15.96
C GLN A 413 -8.64 -4.60 17.45
N TRP A 414 -9.59 -5.31 18.06
CA TRP A 414 -9.49 -5.75 19.45
C TRP A 414 -9.16 -7.24 19.53
N SER A 415 -8.65 -7.69 20.69
CA SER A 415 -8.25 -9.09 20.95
C SER A 415 -9.38 -10.10 20.72
N GLY A 416 -10.62 -9.70 20.97
CA GLY A 416 -11.82 -10.52 20.68
C GLY A 416 -12.13 -10.70 19.19
N GLY A 417 -11.41 -10.01 18.29
CA GLY A 417 -11.59 -10.08 16.84
C GLY A 417 -12.60 -9.09 16.28
N GLN A 418 -13.20 -8.24 17.13
CA GLN A 418 -13.97 -7.09 16.67
C GLN A 418 -13.05 -6.10 15.98
N SER A 419 -13.59 -5.33 15.02
CA SER A 419 -12.88 -4.22 14.40
C SER A 419 -13.79 -3.03 14.16
N LEU A 420 -13.22 -1.84 14.26
CA LEU A 420 -13.82 -0.60 13.80
C LEU A 420 -12.92 -0.05 12.70
N SER A 421 -13.50 0.24 11.56
CA SER A 421 -12.78 0.82 10.41
C SER A 421 -13.51 2.05 9.88
N SER A 422 -12.73 2.95 9.32
CA SER A 422 -13.23 4.15 8.65
C SER A 422 -12.44 4.34 7.36
N SER A 423 -13.12 4.63 6.27
CA SER A 423 -12.49 5.11 5.04
C SER A 423 -13.00 6.53 4.75
N PHE A 424 -12.15 7.33 4.15
CA PHE A 424 -12.50 8.70 3.77
C PHE A 424 -11.81 9.06 2.47
N GLU A 425 -12.51 9.83 1.65
CA GLU A 425 -12.03 10.36 0.39
C GLU A 425 -12.48 11.80 0.25
N ALA A 426 -11.67 12.65 -0.35
CA ALA A 426 -12.02 14.02 -0.67
C ALA A 426 -11.33 14.48 -1.95
N GLN A 427 -12.01 15.32 -2.72
CA GLN A 427 -11.48 16.02 -3.89
C GLN A 427 -11.84 17.49 -3.82
N LEU A 428 -10.84 18.35 -4.03
CA LEU A 428 -10.99 19.78 -4.28
C LEU A 428 -10.50 20.07 -5.70
N SER A 429 -11.18 20.96 -6.42
CA SER A 429 -10.82 21.31 -7.80
C SER A 429 -10.58 22.79 -7.97
N SER A 430 -9.57 23.15 -8.75
CA SER A 430 -9.29 24.54 -9.13
C SER A 430 -10.25 25.09 -10.20
N ARG A 431 -11.10 24.25 -10.79
CA ARG A 431 -11.96 24.59 -11.93
C ARG A 431 -13.29 23.89 -11.86
N GLN A 432 -14.34 24.56 -12.34
CA GLN A 432 -15.64 23.97 -12.66
C GLN A 432 -15.68 23.45 -14.11
N GLY A 433 -16.65 22.59 -14.43
CA GLY A 433 -16.83 22.01 -15.77
C GLY A 433 -15.78 20.96 -16.10
N LEU A 434 -15.40 20.14 -15.12
CA LEU A 434 -14.53 18.98 -15.33
C LEU A 434 -15.21 17.97 -16.25
N GLY A 435 -14.41 17.26 -17.07
CA GLY A 435 -14.90 16.07 -17.76
C GLY A 435 -15.26 14.96 -16.77
N SER A 436 -16.16 14.07 -17.17
CA SER A 436 -16.68 12.98 -16.33
C SER A 436 -15.59 12.14 -15.67
N SER A 437 -14.49 11.90 -16.36
CA SER A 437 -13.33 11.15 -15.84
C SER A 437 -12.58 11.84 -14.68
N ASP A 438 -12.81 13.12 -14.39
CA ASP A 438 -12.13 13.87 -13.33
C ASP A 438 -13.09 14.41 -12.26
N ARG A 439 -14.40 14.16 -12.37
CA ARG A 439 -15.40 14.52 -11.36
C ARG A 439 -15.38 13.56 -10.18
N PHE A 440 -15.81 14.04 -9.02
CA PHE A 440 -15.99 13.24 -7.82
C PHE A 440 -17.41 12.69 -7.77
N PHE A 441 -17.55 11.37 -7.60
CA PHE A 441 -18.86 10.70 -7.57
C PHE A 441 -19.08 10.00 -6.25
N ILE A 442 -20.33 10.04 -5.77
CA ILE A 442 -20.80 9.38 -4.55
C ILE A 442 -22.03 8.51 -4.83
N GLY A 443 -22.22 7.47 -4.04
CA GLY A 443 -23.23 6.42 -4.21
C GLY A 443 -22.57 5.10 -4.64
N GLY A 444 -23.14 4.00 -4.17
CA GLY A 444 -22.68 2.64 -4.47
C GLY A 444 -21.83 2.02 -3.37
N ASN A 445 -21.38 0.80 -3.64
CA ASN A 445 -20.74 -0.06 -2.64
C ASN A 445 -19.42 0.52 -2.08
N ASN A 446 -18.71 1.29 -2.87
CA ASN A 446 -17.38 1.82 -2.51
C ASN A 446 -17.42 3.23 -1.90
N SER A 447 -18.60 3.86 -1.80
CA SER A 447 -18.75 5.19 -1.22
C SER A 447 -19.92 5.27 -0.26
N VAL A 448 -21.15 5.49 -0.71
CA VAL A 448 -22.36 5.55 0.13
C VAL A 448 -23.30 4.41 -0.25
N ARG A 449 -23.23 3.29 0.50
CA ARG A 449 -24.02 2.07 0.26
C ARG A 449 -25.52 2.35 0.36
N GLY A 450 -26.33 1.59 -0.38
CA GLY A 450 -27.78 1.78 -0.42
C GLY A 450 -28.26 2.66 -1.57
N TYR A 451 -27.38 3.47 -2.17
CA TYR A 451 -27.64 4.21 -3.41
C TYR A 451 -27.04 3.49 -4.63
N GLU A 452 -27.39 3.92 -5.83
CA GLU A 452 -26.78 3.43 -7.07
C GLU A 452 -25.32 3.85 -7.18
N GLU A 453 -24.57 3.09 -7.99
CA GLU A 453 -23.19 3.45 -8.27
C GLU A 453 -23.15 4.81 -8.96
N SER A 454 -22.33 5.74 -8.40
CA SER A 454 -22.18 7.10 -8.90
C SER A 454 -23.47 7.91 -8.97
N PHE A 455 -24.33 7.75 -7.99
CA PHE A 455 -25.65 8.38 -7.93
C PHE A 455 -25.61 9.91 -8.02
N LEU A 456 -24.62 10.55 -7.36
CA LEU A 456 -24.36 12.00 -7.48
C LEU A 456 -22.91 12.24 -7.89
N GLY A 457 -22.68 13.29 -8.67
CA GLY A 457 -21.35 13.70 -9.10
C GLY A 457 -21.16 15.22 -9.05
N GLY A 458 -19.96 15.66 -8.69
CA GLY A 458 -19.57 17.06 -8.64
C GLY A 458 -18.09 17.24 -9.01
N GLU A 459 -17.65 18.46 -9.14
CA GLU A 459 -16.24 18.78 -9.33
C GLU A 459 -15.45 18.55 -8.05
N GLU A 460 -16.08 18.76 -6.90
CA GLU A 460 -15.53 18.60 -5.57
C GLU A 460 -16.44 17.69 -4.73
N GLY A 461 -15.90 17.11 -3.69
CA GLY A 461 -16.71 16.31 -2.78
C GLY A 461 -15.87 15.57 -1.73
N PHE A 462 -16.59 14.89 -0.84
CA PHE A 462 -15.98 13.97 0.11
C PHE A 462 -16.92 12.83 0.47
N THR A 463 -16.35 11.71 0.91
CA THR A 463 -17.04 10.59 1.54
C THR A 463 -16.38 10.20 2.84
N ALA A 464 -17.18 9.72 3.78
CA ALA A 464 -16.72 9.13 5.03
C ALA A 464 -17.58 7.92 5.36
N ASN A 465 -16.93 6.79 5.65
CA ASN A 465 -17.56 5.53 6.00
C ASN A 465 -17.06 5.11 7.39
N LEU A 466 -17.95 4.62 8.22
CA LEU A 466 -17.64 4.03 9.52
C LEU A 466 -18.29 2.66 9.59
N GLU A 467 -17.50 1.63 9.84
CA GLU A 467 -17.95 0.24 9.88
C GLU A 467 -17.46 -0.47 11.14
N TYR A 468 -18.36 -1.10 11.86
CA TYR A 468 -18.06 -1.98 12.98
C TYR A 468 -18.30 -3.42 12.57
N THR A 469 -17.30 -4.28 12.78
CA THR A 469 -17.36 -5.71 12.44
C THR A 469 -17.22 -6.55 13.70
N LEU A 470 -18.10 -7.54 13.85
CA LEU A 470 -18.18 -8.48 14.97
C LEU A 470 -18.03 -9.93 14.47
N PRO A 471 -17.07 -10.74 14.98
CA PRO A 471 -17.02 -12.15 14.67
C PRO A 471 -18.20 -12.89 15.33
N LEU A 472 -18.88 -13.74 14.55
CA LEU A 472 -20.02 -14.53 15.01
C LEU A 472 -19.63 -15.96 15.44
N ASP A 473 -18.43 -16.40 15.04
CA ASP A 473 -17.91 -17.73 15.37
C ASP A 473 -16.50 -17.65 15.99
N ARG A 474 -16.10 -18.69 16.70
CA ARG A 474 -14.78 -18.79 17.34
C ARG A 474 -13.63 -18.80 16.32
N SER A 475 -13.87 -19.33 15.14
CA SER A 475 -12.88 -19.37 14.06
C SER A 475 -12.76 -18.03 13.32
N ARG A 476 -13.60 -17.04 13.66
CA ARG A 476 -13.70 -15.71 13.05
C ARG A 476 -13.92 -15.74 11.54
N ARG A 477 -14.48 -16.83 11.02
CA ARG A 477 -14.78 -17.02 9.60
C ARG A 477 -16.10 -16.37 9.20
N LEU A 478 -17.04 -16.25 10.12
CA LEU A 478 -18.30 -15.56 9.90
C LEU A 478 -18.30 -14.28 10.73
N ARG A 479 -18.54 -13.14 10.08
CA ARG A 479 -18.55 -11.82 10.73
C ARG A 479 -19.80 -11.06 10.35
N ALA A 480 -20.47 -10.48 11.33
CA ALA A 480 -21.50 -9.47 11.10
C ALA A 480 -20.85 -8.09 11.01
N LEU A 481 -21.43 -7.21 10.25
CA LEU A 481 -21.04 -5.80 10.19
C LEU A 481 -22.26 -4.89 10.27
N THR A 482 -22.03 -3.68 10.76
CA THR A 482 -22.95 -2.53 10.64
C THR A 482 -22.16 -1.30 10.26
N PHE A 483 -22.81 -0.36 9.58
CA PHE A 483 -22.12 0.81 9.06
C PHE A 483 -23.01 2.05 9.02
N VAL A 484 -22.33 3.20 8.92
CA VAL A 484 -22.89 4.49 8.55
C VAL A 484 -22.00 5.10 7.47
N ASP A 485 -22.58 5.49 6.36
CA ASP A 485 -21.89 6.12 5.24
C ASP A 485 -22.48 7.52 5.00
N TYR A 486 -21.60 8.47 4.72
CA TYR A 486 -21.95 9.83 4.35
C TYR A 486 -21.10 10.29 3.16
N GLY A 487 -21.69 11.04 2.26
CA GLY A 487 -20.97 11.69 1.16
C GLY A 487 -21.66 12.96 0.72
N ARG A 488 -20.89 13.94 0.24
CA ARG A 488 -21.39 15.19 -0.29
C ARG A 488 -20.56 15.65 -1.48
N VAL A 489 -21.23 16.19 -2.48
CA VAL A 489 -20.61 16.75 -3.69
C VAL A 489 -20.95 18.22 -3.84
N TYR A 490 -20.05 18.92 -4.53
CA TYR A 490 -20.17 20.36 -4.83
C TYR A 490 -19.79 20.59 -6.29
N GLY A 491 -20.32 21.64 -6.89
CA GLY A 491 -19.94 22.02 -8.25
C GLY A 491 -21.07 22.67 -9.05
N SER A 492 -20.77 23.03 -10.27
CA SER A 492 -21.64 23.83 -11.14
C SER A 492 -22.94 23.15 -11.57
N THR A 493 -22.96 21.81 -11.56
CA THR A 493 -24.13 21.00 -11.98
C THR A 493 -24.90 20.43 -10.79
N VAL A 494 -24.47 20.77 -9.56
CA VAL A 494 -25.04 20.22 -8.32
C VAL A 494 -26.19 21.09 -7.85
N ILE A 495 -27.34 20.48 -7.52
CA ILE A 495 -28.52 21.17 -6.98
C ILE A 495 -28.36 21.30 -5.48
N ASP A 496 -28.46 22.53 -4.96
CA ASP A 496 -28.45 22.80 -3.52
C ASP A 496 -29.59 22.07 -2.80
N GLY A 497 -29.23 21.43 -1.67
CA GLY A 497 -30.16 20.61 -0.90
C GLY A 497 -30.31 19.16 -1.38
N GLU A 498 -29.80 18.82 -2.56
CA GLU A 498 -29.83 17.47 -3.13
C GLU A 498 -28.43 16.90 -3.39
N ASN A 499 -27.42 17.45 -2.77
CA ASN A 499 -26.00 17.21 -3.02
C ASN A 499 -25.31 16.32 -2.00
N ASP A 500 -26.04 15.68 -1.10
CA ASP A 500 -25.49 14.78 -0.08
C ASP A 500 -26.26 13.47 0.00
N LEU A 501 -25.57 12.40 0.37
CA LEU A 501 -26.09 11.07 0.61
C LEU A 501 -25.75 10.63 2.02
N VAL A 502 -26.69 9.95 2.67
CA VAL A 502 -26.49 9.34 3.98
C VAL A 502 -27.17 7.98 4.01
N SER A 503 -26.48 6.97 4.51
CA SER A 503 -27.04 5.62 4.63
C SER A 503 -26.51 4.89 5.86
N THR A 504 -27.22 3.83 6.21
CA THR A 504 -26.82 2.86 7.23
C THR A 504 -27.14 1.47 6.74
N GLY A 505 -26.64 0.45 7.43
CA GLY A 505 -26.96 -0.91 7.06
C GLY A 505 -26.25 -1.95 7.90
N VAL A 506 -26.52 -3.18 7.51
CA VAL A 506 -25.95 -4.39 8.14
C VAL A 506 -25.45 -5.35 7.07
N GLY A 507 -24.52 -6.22 7.42
CA GLY A 507 -24.04 -7.21 6.48
C GLY A 507 -23.40 -8.41 7.17
N LEU A 508 -23.08 -9.40 6.35
CA LEU A 508 -22.41 -10.63 6.74
C LEU A 508 -21.23 -10.89 5.80
N ASN A 509 -20.08 -11.14 6.37
CA ASN A 509 -18.89 -11.59 5.66
C ASN A 509 -18.54 -13.01 6.09
N ALA A 510 -18.33 -13.89 5.10
CA ALA A 510 -17.90 -15.27 5.31
C ALA A 510 -16.55 -15.52 4.65
N TYR A 511 -15.58 -16.05 5.41
CA TYR A 511 -14.22 -16.35 4.97
C TYR A 511 -13.97 -17.85 5.04
N LEU A 512 -13.94 -18.50 3.89
CA LEU A 512 -13.58 -19.90 3.73
C LEU A 512 -12.12 -20.00 3.29
N LYS A 513 -11.56 -21.21 3.24
CA LYS A 513 -10.13 -21.42 2.92
C LYS A 513 -9.69 -20.72 1.61
N ASN A 514 -10.49 -20.84 0.56
CA ASN A 514 -10.17 -20.31 -0.77
C ASN A 514 -11.30 -19.41 -1.33
N CYS A 515 -12.26 -19.02 -0.51
CA CYS A 515 -13.41 -18.24 -0.95
C CYS A 515 -13.82 -17.26 0.14
N SER A 516 -14.17 -16.04 -0.26
CA SER A 516 -14.81 -15.07 0.61
C SER A 516 -16.12 -14.60 -0.01
N MET A 517 -17.11 -14.33 0.83
CA MET A 517 -18.43 -13.85 0.43
C MET A 517 -18.81 -12.68 1.30
N SER A 518 -19.44 -11.68 0.70
CA SER A 518 -20.02 -10.53 1.39
C SER A 518 -21.45 -10.32 0.96
N LEU A 519 -22.32 -10.08 1.91
CA LEU A 519 -23.71 -9.71 1.71
C LEU A 519 -24.03 -8.53 2.60
N THR A 520 -24.39 -7.39 2.01
CA THR A 520 -24.65 -6.13 2.74
C THR A 520 -25.97 -5.54 2.30
N LEU A 521 -26.80 -5.17 3.27
CA LEU A 521 -28.04 -4.42 3.05
C LEU A 521 -27.79 -2.96 3.39
N GLY A 522 -27.86 -2.07 2.39
CA GLY A 522 -27.76 -0.62 2.54
C GLY A 522 -29.13 0.04 2.49
N VAL A 523 -29.40 0.89 3.47
CA VAL A 523 -30.65 1.62 3.62
C VAL A 523 -30.38 3.11 3.45
N PRO A 524 -30.83 3.74 2.34
CA PRO A 524 -30.71 5.19 2.17
C PRO A 524 -31.59 5.91 3.20
N LEU A 525 -31.00 6.86 3.91
CA LEU A 525 -31.71 7.68 4.90
C LEU A 525 -32.29 8.97 4.27
N LYS A 526 -31.66 9.46 3.22
CA LYS A 526 -32.18 10.55 2.37
C LYS A 526 -32.73 9.96 1.08
N ARG A 527 -34.00 10.23 0.76
CA ARG A 527 -34.71 9.51 -0.30
C ARG A 527 -35.39 10.41 -1.34
N HIS A 528 -35.31 11.72 -1.23
CA HIS A 528 -35.93 12.66 -2.15
C HIS A 528 -34.87 13.40 -2.95
N PHE A 529 -34.90 13.24 -4.26
CA PHE A 529 -33.99 13.87 -5.21
C PHE A 529 -34.74 14.19 -6.51
N GLY A 530 -34.61 15.44 -7.01
CA GLY A 530 -35.24 15.86 -8.25
C GLY A 530 -36.79 15.72 -8.26
N GLY A 531 -37.42 15.75 -7.09
CA GLY A 531 -38.87 15.52 -6.97
C GLY A 531 -39.29 14.05 -6.99
N GLU A 532 -38.34 13.12 -7.16
CA GLU A 532 -38.61 11.68 -7.12
C GLU A 532 -38.27 11.08 -5.74
N HIS A 533 -39.00 10.04 -5.36
CA HIS A 533 -38.79 9.29 -4.13
C HIS A 533 -38.05 7.95 -4.40
N LEU A 534 -36.94 7.72 -3.71
CA LEU A 534 -36.21 6.46 -3.79
C LEU A 534 -36.84 5.43 -2.83
N ASP A 535 -37.53 4.45 -3.38
CA ASP A 535 -38.24 3.43 -2.58
C ASP A 535 -37.37 2.22 -2.18
N LYS A 536 -36.15 2.10 -2.70
CA LYS A 536 -35.40 0.84 -2.64
C LYS A 536 -34.23 0.90 -1.67
N THR A 537 -34.18 -0.05 -0.75
CA THR A 537 -32.96 -0.51 -0.11
C THR A 537 -32.13 -1.30 -1.12
N ARG A 538 -30.78 -1.25 -1.01
CA ARG A 538 -29.90 -2.01 -1.89
C ARG A 538 -29.23 -3.16 -1.16
N VAL A 539 -29.24 -4.31 -1.83
CA VAL A 539 -28.44 -5.46 -1.42
C VAL A 539 -27.19 -5.47 -2.27
N HIS A 540 -26.03 -5.41 -1.62
CA HIS A 540 -24.72 -5.59 -2.21
C HIS A 540 -24.25 -7.01 -1.93
N PHE A 541 -23.83 -7.71 -2.96
CA PHE A 541 -23.32 -9.07 -2.89
C PHE A 541 -21.99 -9.16 -3.61
N SER A 542 -21.04 -9.87 -3.03
CA SER A 542 -19.82 -10.27 -3.72
C SER A 542 -19.34 -11.64 -3.28
N ILE A 543 -18.73 -12.36 -4.19
CA ILE A 543 -18.03 -13.62 -3.96
C ILE A 543 -16.68 -13.58 -4.64
N ASN A 544 -15.64 -14.00 -3.94
CA ASN A 544 -14.27 -14.06 -4.45
C ASN A 544 -13.68 -15.43 -4.14
N GLY A 545 -13.23 -16.14 -5.17
CA GLY A 545 -12.51 -17.40 -5.09
C GLY A 545 -11.04 -17.22 -5.47
N ASN A 546 -10.13 -17.85 -4.71
CA ASN A 546 -8.69 -17.84 -4.97
C ASN A 546 -8.20 -19.24 -5.28
N ILE A 547 -7.46 -19.40 -6.38
CA ILE A 547 -6.92 -20.68 -6.88
C ILE A 547 -5.40 -20.66 -6.80
#